data_70d8d8f306a17b380378b37b1ee38bf8
#
_entry.id   70d8d8f306a17b380378b37b1ee38bf8
#
_cell.length_a   1.000
_cell.length_b   1.000
_cell.length_c   1.000
_cell.angle_alpha   90.00
_cell.angle_beta   90.00
_cell.angle_gamma   90.00
#
_symmetry.space_group_name_H-M   'P 1'
#
loop_
_entity.id
_entity.type
_entity.pdbx_description
1 polymer ?
#
loop_
_entity_poly.entity_id
_entity_poly.type
_entity_poly.pdbx_seq_one_letter_code
_entity_poly.pdbx_strand_id
1 'polypeptide(L)'
;MKKRSLIALLVVLLSGATLSAKSFDWSKCWCNYGAGIKEGDFIVNVDGGLWYSDFGYSVYDDFWFIPPVMAEVQYAMKIWELPFTFGGYAGMRGYGYSYKNAENEDVSAKYFGVFFGGEASYHIQLPPEGLDLYATTRIGANIPFVKPGKHWTPDYFQFGQAFGANWFFNDTVGINLEFGFPFSKFGVALKF
;
A
#
# COMPACT_ATOMS: atom_id res chain seq x y z
N MET A 1 23.57 -3.14 3.31
CA MET A 1 23.75 -2.15 2.23
C MET A 1 24.32 -0.87 2.79
N LYS A 2 25.38 -0.34 2.21
CA LYS A 2 26.08 0.84 2.75
C LYS A 2 25.21 2.08 2.55
N LYS A 3 25.02 2.89 3.60
CA LYS A 3 24.24 4.15 3.58
C LYS A 3 24.57 5.06 2.37
N ARG A 4 25.80 4.96 1.85
CA ARG A 4 26.25 5.70 0.66
C ARG A 4 25.52 5.34 -0.64
N SER A 5 25.09 4.08 -0.82
CA SER A 5 24.36 3.66 -2.02
C SER A 5 22.92 4.15 -2.05
N LEU A 6 22.28 4.26 -0.89
CA LEU A 6 20.93 4.80 -0.77
C LEU A 6 20.91 6.31 -1.07
N ILE A 7 21.89 7.04 -0.57
CA ILE A 7 22.06 8.48 -0.83
C ILE A 7 22.33 8.74 -2.32
N ALA A 8 23.17 7.92 -2.96
CA ALA A 8 23.45 8.04 -4.39
C ALA A 8 22.20 7.79 -5.24
N LEU A 9 21.38 6.78 -4.90
CA LEU A 9 20.11 6.52 -5.57
C LEU A 9 19.12 7.68 -5.40
N LEU A 10 19.03 8.23 -4.20
CA LEU A 10 18.15 9.38 -3.91
C LEU A 10 18.59 10.64 -4.68
N VAL A 11 19.89 10.89 -4.79
CA VAL A 11 20.44 12.00 -5.57
C VAL A 11 20.18 11.84 -7.06
N VAL A 12 20.30 10.63 -7.62
CA VAL A 12 19.99 10.34 -9.03
C VAL A 12 18.50 10.55 -9.30
N LEU A 13 17.61 10.09 -8.41
CA LEU A 13 16.17 10.30 -8.54
C LEU A 13 15.80 11.78 -8.46
N LEU A 14 16.39 12.54 -7.52
CA LEU A 14 16.15 13.96 -7.38
C LEU A 14 16.72 14.78 -8.54
N SER A 15 17.88 14.42 -9.08
CA SER A 15 18.46 15.12 -10.24
C SER A 15 17.67 14.85 -11.54
N GLY A 16 17.16 13.63 -11.74
CA GLY A 16 16.24 13.32 -12.82
C GLY A 16 14.95 14.13 -12.76
N ALA A 17 14.37 14.25 -11.55
CA ALA A 17 13.18 15.05 -11.32
C ALA A 17 13.37 16.54 -11.62
N THR A 18 14.55 17.10 -11.32
CA THR A 18 14.82 18.54 -11.56
C THR A 18 14.99 18.87 -13.06
N LEU A 19 15.47 17.93 -13.88
CA LEU A 19 15.60 18.13 -15.33
C LEU A 19 14.24 18.13 -16.04
N SER A 20 13.33 17.25 -15.63
CA SER A 20 11.95 17.18 -16.15
C SER A 20 11.07 18.34 -15.67
N ALA A 21 11.36 18.90 -14.49
CA ALA A 21 10.53 19.94 -13.87
C ALA A 21 10.51 21.29 -14.60
N LYS A 22 11.48 21.56 -15.48
CA LYS A 22 11.59 22.86 -16.18
C LYS A 22 10.45 23.15 -17.17
N SER A 23 9.79 22.14 -17.70
CA SER A 23 8.66 22.26 -18.64
C SER A 23 7.32 21.82 -18.03
N PHE A 24 7.32 21.46 -16.75
CA PHE A 24 6.14 20.91 -16.08
C PHE A 24 5.20 22.01 -15.59
N ASP A 25 3.92 21.89 -15.96
CA ASP A 25 2.88 22.82 -15.52
C ASP A 25 2.36 22.43 -14.13
N TRP A 26 2.96 22.99 -13.10
CA TRP A 26 2.60 22.74 -11.71
C TRP A 26 1.14 23.11 -11.35
N SER A 27 0.52 23.98 -12.14
CA SER A 27 -0.89 24.35 -11.89
C SER A 27 -1.86 23.21 -12.17
N LYS A 28 -1.47 22.24 -12.99
CA LYS A 28 -2.28 21.09 -13.42
C LYS A 28 -1.95 19.78 -12.72
N CYS A 29 -0.92 19.75 -11.86
CA CYS A 29 -0.49 18.50 -11.23
C CYS A 29 -1.61 17.83 -10.39
N TRP A 30 -2.51 18.63 -9.85
CA TRP A 30 -3.63 18.18 -9.01
C TRP A 30 -4.86 17.72 -9.80
N CYS A 31 -4.92 18.01 -11.09
CA CYS A 31 -6.05 17.70 -11.97
C CYS A 31 -5.74 16.61 -12.99
N ASN A 32 -4.55 16.01 -12.93
CA ASN A 32 -4.10 14.98 -13.85
C ASN A 32 -3.55 13.77 -13.12
N TYR A 33 -3.76 12.60 -13.73
CA TYR A 33 -3.04 11.40 -13.36
C TYR A 33 -1.57 11.53 -13.72
N GLY A 34 -0.69 10.88 -12.95
CA GLY A 34 0.71 10.67 -13.30
C GLY A 34 0.90 9.42 -14.17
N ALA A 35 2.15 9.15 -14.51
CA ALA A 35 2.59 7.89 -15.14
C ALA A 35 1.85 7.47 -16.41
N GLY A 36 1.30 8.43 -17.16
CA GLY A 36 0.54 8.15 -18.39
C GLY A 36 -0.77 7.41 -18.14
N ILE A 37 -1.29 7.39 -16.91
CA ILE A 37 -2.64 6.92 -16.59
C ILE A 37 -3.64 7.85 -17.25
N LYS A 38 -4.71 7.30 -17.82
CA LYS A 38 -5.79 8.03 -18.48
C LYS A 38 -7.13 7.64 -17.87
N GLU A 39 -8.11 8.50 -18.04
CA GLU A 39 -9.50 8.16 -17.74
C GLU A 39 -9.92 6.94 -18.57
N GLY A 40 -10.50 5.95 -17.91
CA GLY A 40 -10.88 4.68 -18.51
C GLY A 40 -9.87 3.55 -18.32
N ASP A 41 -8.65 3.84 -17.86
CA ASP A 41 -7.65 2.81 -17.60
C ASP A 41 -8.02 1.96 -16.38
N PHE A 42 -7.66 0.67 -16.46
CA PHE A 42 -7.62 -0.23 -15.31
C PHE A 42 -6.20 -0.34 -14.78
N ILE A 43 -6.07 -0.23 -13.45
CA ILE A 43 -4.81 -0.43 -12.73
C ILE A 43 -4.98 -1.67 -11.86
N VAL A 44 -4.07 -2.62 -11.99
CA VAL A 44 -4.04 -3.86 -11.20
C VAL A 44 -2.73 -3.90 -10.44
N ASN A 45 -2.80 -3.91 -9.10
CA ASN A 45 -1.64 -4.08 -8.25
C ASN A 45 -1.64 -5.45 -7.59
N VAL A 46 -0.47 -6.09 -7.53
CA VAL A 46 -0.24 -7.32 -6.76
C VAL A 46 0.95 -7.08 -5.84
N ASP A 47 0.68 -7.02 -4.56
CA ASP A 47 1.61 -6.50 -3.57
C ASP A 47 1.85 -7.50 -2.43
N GLY A 48 3.07 -7.46 -1.90
CA GLY A 48 3.45 -8.06 -0.63
C GLY A 48 3.60 -6.99 0.46
N GLY A 49 3.09 -7.26 1.65
CA GLY A 49 3.26 -6.37 2.79
C GLY A 49 4.71 -6.36 3.28
N LEU A 50 5.23 -5.15 3.53
CA LEU A 50 6.58 -4.95 4.04
C LEU A 50 6.60 -4.83 5.56
N TRP A 51 5.50 -4.38 6.15
CA TRP A 51 5.47 -3.95 7.54
C TRP A 51 4.03 -3.81 8.05
N TYR A 52 3.81 -4.23 9.29
CA TYR A 52 2.59 -3.97 10.03
C TYR A 52 2.77 -2.78 10.97
N SER A 53 1.86 -1.81 10.93
CA SER A 53 1.90 -0.62 11.79
C SER A 53 1.55 -0.92 13.26
N ASP A 54 0.86 -2.05 13.53
CA ASP A 54 0.22 -2.31 14.81
C ASP A 54 1.05 -3.13 15.80
N PHE A 55 2.28 -3.54 15.44
CA PHE A 55 3.04 -4.44 16.28
C PHE A 55 4.24 -3.77 16.95
N GLY A 56 4.14 -3.59 18.27
CA GLY A 56 5.29 -3.37 19.14
C GLY A 56 6.08 -4.67 19.33
N TYR A 57 6.93 -4.99 18.39
CA TYR A 57 7.72 -6.25 18.36
C TYR A 57 8.53 -6.55 19.63
N SER A 58 8.81 -5.53 20.44
CA SER A 58 9.66 -5.64 21.62
C SER A 58 8.99 -6.23 22.87
N VAL A 59 7.70 -6.57 22.80
CA VAL A 59 6.90 -7.01 23.96
C VAL A 59 6.62 -8.51 23.93
N TYR A 60 6.92 -9.18 22.82
CA TYR A 60 6.61 -10.61 22.63
C TYR A 60 7.84 -11.50 22.80
N ASP A 61 7.68 -12.61 23.51
CA ASP A 61 8.71 -13.64 23.65
C ASP A 61 8.92 -14.40 22.34
N ASP A 62 7.85 -14.59 21.58
CA ASP A 62 7.85 -15.27 20.29
C ASP A 62 6.86 -14.59 19.33
N PHE A 63 7.34 -14.28 18.12
CA PHE A 63 6.52 -13.64 17.09
C PHE A 63 6.83 -14.22 15.72
N TRP A 64 5.80 -14.59 14.99
CA TRP A 64 5.90 -14.94 13.58
C TRP A 64 4.81 -14.25 12.77
N PHE A 65 5.07 -13.98 11.51
CA PHE A 65 4.06 -13.44 10.60
C PHE A 65 4.23 -14.00 9.20
N ILE A 66 3.10 -14.10 8.49
CA ILE A 66 3.03 -14.27 7.05
C ILE A 66 2.80 -12.88 6.49
N PRO A 67 3.72 -12.33 5.67
CA PRO A 67 3.51 -11.03 5.04
C PRO A 67 2.14 -10.98 4.37
N PRO A 68 1.38 -9.88 4.51
CA PRO A 68 0.14 -9.73 3.78
C PRO A 68 0.42 -9.81 2.28
N VAL A 69 -0.44 -10.52 1.57
CA VAL A 69 -0.47 -10.49 0.10
C VAL A 69 -1.80 -9.90 -0.31
N MET A 70 -1.78 -8.92 -1.21
CA MET A 70 -2.96 -8.20 -1.64
C MET A 70 -2.96 -8.01 -3.16
N ALA A 71 -4.12 -8.17 -3.76
CA ALA A 71 -4.41 -7.77 -5.13
C ALA A 71 -5.46 -6.66 -5.12
N GLU A 72 -5.29 -5.69 -5.99
CA GLU A 72 -6.18 -4.53 -6.17
C GLU A 72 -6.51 -4.39 -7.64
N VAL A 73 -7.74 -3.97 -7.92
CA VAL A 73 -8.18 -3.59 -9.27
C VAL A 73 -8.88 -2.25 -9.13
N GLN A 74 -8.37 -1.25 -9.83
CA GLN A 74 -8.89 0.11 -9.81
C GLN A 74 -9.22 0.58 -11.22
N TYR A 75 -10.26 1.37 -11.35
CA TYR A 75 -10.69 2.02 -12.59
C TYR A 75 -10.50 3.52 -12.48
N ALA A 76 -9.82 4.12 -13.47
CA ALA A 76 -9.53 5.55 -13.52
C ALA A 76 -10.75 6.33 -14.04
N MET A 77 -11.27 7.23 -13.20
CA MET A 77 -12.44 8.05 -13.51
C MET A 77 -12.27 9.47 -12.94
N LYS A 78 -12.46 10.48 -13.77
CA LYS A 78 -12.47 11.87 -13.29
C LYS A 78 -13.80 12.23 -12.63
N ILE A 79 -13.71 12.84 -11.45
CA ILE A 79 -14.85 13.43 -10.76
C ILE A 79 -14.58 14.93 -10.60
N TRP A 80 -15.41 15.78 -11.20
CA TRP A 80 -15.21 17.25 -11.22
C TRP A 80 -13.79 17.65 -11.67
N GLU A 81 -13.31 17.03 -12.77
CA GLU A 81 -11.96 17.23 -13.30
C GLU A 81 -10.79 16.71 -12.40
N LEU A 82 -11.09 16.11 -11.25
CA LEU A 82 -10.10 15.56 -10.36
C LEU A 82 -9.81 14.09 -10.68
N PRO A 83 -8.54 13.67 -10.67
CA PRO A 83 -8.11 12.33 -11.05
C PRO A 83 -8.30 11.33 -9.91
N PHE A 84 -9.41 10.61 -9.92
CA PHE A 84 -9.69 9.53 -8.98
C PHE A 84 -9.58 8.15 -9.63
N THR A 85 -9.26 7.16 -8.83
CA THR A 85 -9.53 5.75 -9.15
C THR A 85 -10.43 5.17 -8.09
N PHE A 86 -11.30 4.25 -8.52
CA PHE A 86 -12.20 3.49 -7.64
C PHE A 86 -12.04 2.02 -7.95
N GLY A 87 -12.03 1.21 -6.91
CA GLY A 87 -11.82 -0.19 -7.11
C GLY A 87 -12.11 -1.05 -5.90
N GLY A 88 -11.61 -2.25 -5.98
CA GLY A 88 -11.69 -3.22 -4.91
C GLY A 88 -10.35 -3.89 -4.67
N TYR A 89 -10.19 -4.40 -3.48
CA TYR A 89 -9.03 -5.14 -3.06
C TYR A 89 -9.40 -6.42 -2.35
N ALA A 90 -8.52 -7.41 -2.42
CA ALA A 90 -8.61 -8.63 -1.65
C ALA A 90 -7.22 -9.14 -1.30
N GLY A 91 -7.09 -9.78 -0.14
CA GLY A 91 -5.81 -10.29 0.30
C GLY A 91 -5.93 -11.25 1.48
N MET A 92 -4.77 -11.71 1.94
CA MET A 92 -4.66 -12.59 3.10
C MET A 92 -3.48 -12.15 3.96
N ARG A 93 -3.57 -12.45 5.24
CA ARG A 93 -2.50 -12.19 6.23
C ARG A 93 -2.56 -13.19 7.35
N GLY A 94 -1.42 -13.40 8.01
CA GLY A 94 -1.35 -14.24 9.19
C GLY A 94 -0.27 -13.78 10.14
N TYR A 95 -0.49 -13.97 11.44
CA TYR A 95 0.50 -13.70 12.48
C TYR A 95 0.23 -14.52 13.73
N GLY A 96 1.24 -14.68 14.54
CA GLY A 96 1.10 -15.26 15.86
C GLY A 96 2.13 -14.67 16.81
N TYR A 97 1.75 -14.62 18.06
CA TYR A 97 2.60 -14.14 19.15
C TYR A 97 2.38 -14.92 20.42
N SER A 98 3.39 -14.96 21.27
CA SER A 98 3.30 -15.42 22.64
C SER A 98 4.01 -14.43 23.57
N TYR A 99 3.50 -14.29 24.77
CA TYR A 99 4.11 -13.49 25.84
C TYR A 99 3.64 -13.98 27.19
N LYS A 100 4.38 -13.65 28.25
CA LYS A 100 3.95 -13.87 29.63
C LYS A 100 3.19 -12.67 30.15
N ASN A 101 1.99 -12.89 30.70
CA ASN A 101 1.23 -11.84 31.34
C ASN A 101 1.82 -11.47 32.72
N ALA A 102 1.26 -10.47 33.38
CA ALA A 102 1.69 -10.03 34.72
C ALA A 102 1.58 -11.13 35.78
N GLU A 103 0.76 -12.16 35.55
CA GLU A 103 0.53 -13.31 36.44
C GLU A 103 1.48 -14.48 36.06
N ASN A 104 2.45 -14.24 35.17
CA ASN A 104 3.41 -15.22 34.65
C ASN A 104 2.76 -16.40 33.90
N GLU A 105 1.56 -16.21 33.36
CA GLU A 105 0.88 -17.17 32.51
C GLU A 105 1.25 -16.97 31.05
N ASP A 106 1.43 -18.07 30.31
CA ASP A 106 1.70 -18.02 28.87
C ASP A 106 0.43 -17.65 28.10
N VAL A 107 0.46 -16.51 27.44
CA VAL A 107 -0.59 -16.04 26.54
C VAL A 107 -0.11 -16.20 25.11
N SER A 108 -0.87 -16.89 24.29
CA SER A 108 -0.58 -17.03 22.86
C SER A 108 -1.80 -16.73 22.00
N ALA A 109 -1.58 -16.09 20.88
CA ALA A 109 -2.61 -15.88 19.88
C ALA A 109 -2.07 -16.20 18.48
N LYS A 110 -2.94 -16.76 17.64
CA LYS A 110 -2.67 -17.03 16.24
C LYS A 110 -3.83 -16.48 15.41
N TYR A 111 -3.49 -15.79 14.36
CA TYR A 111 -4.44 -15.25 13.40
C TYR A 111 -4.06 -15.67 11.99
N PHE A 112 -5.03 -16.08 11.22
CA PHE A 112 -4.96 -16.20 9.77
C PHE A 112 -6.33 -15.81 9.22
N GLY A 113 -6.36 -15.00 8.20
CA GLY A 113 -7.62 -14.54 7.62
C GLY A 113 -7.43 -13.90 6.25
N VAL A 114 -8.55 -13.74 5.57
CA VAL A 114 -8.65 -12.95 4.35
C VAL A 114 -9.28 -11.60 4.65
N PHE A 115 -8.95 -10.63 3.85
CA PHE A 115 -9.56 -9.31 3.89
C PHE A 115 -9.94 -8.88 2.47
N PHE A 116 -10.98 -8.08 2.35
CA PHE A 116 -11.44 -7.54 1.08
C PHE A 116 -12.28 -6.29 1.30
N GLY A 117 -12.42 -5.48 0.27
CA GLY A 117 -13.20 -4.25 0.36
C GLY A 117 -13.16 -3.40 -0.89
N GLY A 118 -13.65 -2.18 -0.73
CA GLY A 118 -13.59 -1.13 -1.72
C GLY A 118 -12.50 -0.11 -1.38
N GLU A 119 -11.98 0.54 -2.40
CA GLU A 119 -10.99 1.60 -2.27
C GLU A 119 -11.26 2.76 -3.22
N ALA A 120 -10.79 3.93 -2.81
CA ALA A 120 -10.78 5.13 -3.62
C ALA A 120 -9.43 5.82 -3.47
N SER A 121 -8.82 6.19 -4.58
CA SER A 121 -7.53 6.88 -4.59
C SER A 121 -7.63 8.19 -5.34
N TYR A 122 -6.96 9.20 -4.82
CA TYR A 122 -6.74 10.48 -5.49
C TYR A 122 -5.31 10.55 -5.99
N HIS A 123 -5.13 10.91 -7.27
CA HIS A 123 -3.84 10.89 -7.94
C HIS A 123 -3.25 12.28 -8.11
N ILE A 124 -1.93 12.34 -8.20
CA ILE A 124 -1.16 13.57 -8.38
C ILE A 124 -0.09 13.32 -9.44
N GLN A 125 -0.11 14.13 -10.49
CA GLN A 125 0.93 14.08 -11.51
C GLN A 125 2.21 14.76 -11.02
N LEU A 126 3.35 14.07 -11.16
CA LEU A 126 4.67 14.65 -10.93
C LEU A 126 5.49 14.74 -12.22
N PRO A 127 6.56 15.59 -12.24
CA PRO A 127 7.41 15.79 -13.43
C PRO A 127 8.08 14.53 -14.00
N PRO A 128 8.55 13.55 -13.22
CA PRO A 128 9.15 12.35 -13.78
C PRO A 128 8.12 11.56 -14.60
N GLU A 129 8.45 11.28 -15.86
CA GLU A 129 7.65 10.38 -16.67
C GLU A 129 7.55 9.01 -16.01
N GLY A 130 6.39 8.39 -16.10
CA GLY A 130 6.15 7.09 -15.50
C GLY A 130 5.84 7.10 -14.00
N LEU A 131 5.96 8.23 -13.29
CA LEU A 131 5.68 8.33 -11.86
C LEU A 131 4.27 8.90 -11.61
N ASP A 132 3.49 8.16 -10.84
CA ASP A 132 2.17 8.55 -10.34
C ASP A 132 2.17 8.47 -8.83
N LEU A 133 1.81 9.56 -8.15
CA LEU A 133 1.58 9.56 -6.70
C LEU A 133 0.10 9.48 -6.42
N TYR A 134 -0.27 8.82 -5.33
CA TYR A 134 -1.66 8.75 -4.91
C TYR A 134 -1.83 8.70 -3.39
N ALA A 135 -3.00 9.14 -2.95
CA ALA A 135 -3.50 8.92 -1.60
C ALA A 135 -4.75 8.04 -1.70
N THR A 136 -4.78 6.96 -0.94
CA THR A 136 -5.88 5.98 -0.98
C THR A 136 -6.57 5.84 0.36
N THR A 137 -7.87 5.59 0.30
CA THR A 137 -8.69 5.20 1.45
C THR A 137 -9.37 3.89 1.12
N ARG A 138 -9.36 2.95 2.09
CA ARG A 138 -9.93 1.61 1.98
C ARG A 138 -10.95 1.35 3.07
N ILE A 139 -12.05 0.70 2.70
CA ILE A 139 -13.07 0.23 3.64
C ILE A 139 -13.43 -1.20 3.25
N GLY A 140 -13.45 -2.10 4.24
CA GLY A 140 -13.72 -3.49 3.96
C GLY A 140 -13.97 -4.35 5.20
N ALA A 141 -13.80 -5.64 5.02
CA ALA A 141 -14.00 -6.64 6.05
C ALA A 141 -12.83 -7.60 6.15
N ASN A 142 -12.63 -8.14 7.35
CA ASN A 142 -11.72 -9.23 7.64
C ASN A 142 -12.54 -10.49 7.99
N ILE A 143 -12.17 -11.63 7.44
CA ILE A 143 -12.75 -12.93 7.79
C ILE A 143 -11.64 -13.79 8.40
N PRO A 144 -11.61 -13.98 9.73
CA PRO A 144 -10.64 -14.82 10.39
C PRO A 144 -11.00 -16.31 10.21
N PHE A 145 -10.01 -17.13 9.86
CA PHE A 145 -10.16 -18.60 9.80
C PHE A 145 -9.67 -19.29 11.07
N VAL A 146 -8.73 -18.68 11.78
CA VAL A 146 -8.24 -19.19 13.06
C VAL A 146 -8.69 -18.22 14.13
N LYS A 147 -9.40 -18.73 15.13
CA LYS A 147 -9.86 -17.93 16.26
C LYS A 147 -8.66 -17.61 17.16
N PRO A 148 -8.41 -16.35 17.42
CA PRO A 148 -7.41 -15.96 18.42
C PRO A 148 -7.84 -16.43 19.80
N GLY A 149 -6.86 -16.54 20.72
CA GLY A 149 -7.08 -16.97 22.09
C GLY A 149 -8.11 -16.13 22.87
N LYS A 150 -8.46 -16.55 24.08
CA LYS A 150 -9.59 -16.05 24.91
C LYS A 150 -9.67 -14.53 25.12
N HIS A 151 -8.60 -13.78 24.86
CA HIS A 151 -8.50 -12.35 25.18
C HIS A 151 -8.49 -11.42 23.95
N TRP A 152 -8.72 -11.93 22.75
CA TRP A 152 -8.70 -11.12 21.54
C TRP A 152 -9.96 -11.34 20.71
N THR A 153 -10.66 -10.25 20.42
CA THR A 153 -11.79 -10.25 19.46
C THR A 153 -11.27 -9.85 18.09
N PRO A 154 -11.52 -10.63 17.03
CA PRO A 154 -11.13 -10.24 15.68
C PRO A 154 -11.83 -8.93 15.29
N ASP A 155 -11.06 -8.02 14.71
CA ASP A 155 -11.65 -6.87 14.06
C ASP A 155 -12.18 -7.32 12.69
N TYR A 156 -13.51 -7.35 12.55
CA TYR A 156 -14.19 -7.71 11.30
C TYR A 156 -14.27 -6.54 10.32
N PHE A 157 -14.11 -5.33 10.80
CA PHE A 157 -14.10 -4.14 9.96
C PHE A 157 -12.66 -3.75 9.65
N GLN A 158 -12.40 -3.41 8.39
CA GLN A 158 -11.11 -2.90 7.96
C GLN A 158 -11.27 -1.48 7.44
N PHE A 159 -10.51 -0.58 8.01
CA PHE A 159 -10.28 0.76 7.49
C PHE A 159 -8.80 0.91 7.17
N GLY A 160 -8.48 1.60 6.10
CA GLY A 160 -7.09 1.86 5.72
C GLY A 160 -6.94 3.21 5.06
N GLN A 161 -5.78 3.83 5.30
CA GLN A 161 -5.33 5.03 4.61
C GLN A 161 -3.85 4.89 4.29
N ALA A 162 -3.47 5.27 3.07
CA ALA A 162 -2.10 5.19 2.64
C ALA A 162 -1.75 6.27 1.60
N PHE A 163 -0.45 6.48 1.47
CA PHE A 163 0.15 7.21 0.37
C PHE A 163 1.02 6.27 -0.44
N GLY A 164 0.89 6.30 -1.75
CA GLY A 164 1.61 5.40 -2.62
C GLY A 164 2.15 6.06 -3.87
N ALA A 165 2.96 5.30 -4.56
CA ALA A 165 3.50 5.63 -5.86
C ALA A 165 3.47 4.42 -6.78
N ASN A 166 3.02 4.62 -8.00
CA ASN A 166 3.24 3.71 -9.12
C ASN A 166 4.35 4.26 -9.98
N TRP A 167 5.30 3.42 -10.34
CA TRP A 167 6.32 3.78 -11.32
C TRP A 167 6.27 2.82 -12.48
N PHE A 168 5.71 3.26 -13.60
CA PHE A 168 5.61 2.47 -14.82
C PHE A 168 6.87 2.63 -15.67
N PHE A 169 7.47 1.49 -16.04
CA PHE A 169 8.65 1.41 -16.89
C PHE A 169 8.29 1.46 -18.38
N ASN A 170 7.05 1.12 -18.70
CA ASN A 170 6.42 1.16 -20.00
C ASN A 170 4.92 1.40 -19.85
N ASP A 171 4.17 1.34 -20.94
CA ASP A 171 2.73 1.63 -20.92
C ASP A 171 1.88 0.67 -20.09
N THR A 172 2.42 -0.49 -19.72
CA THR A 172 1.65 -1.56 -19.07
C THR A 172 2.21 -1.97 -17.71
N VAL A 173 3.53 -2.01 -17.53
CA VAL A 173 4.17 -2.65 -16.36
C VAL A 173 4.96 -1.65 -15.55
N GLY A 174 4.75 -1.68 -14.26
CA GLY A 174 5.44 -0.86 -13.27
C GLY A 174 5.60 -1.57 -11.93
N ILE A 175 6.05 -0.81 -10.96
CA ILE A 175 6.09 -1.20 -9.56
C ILE A 175 5.18 -0.28 -8.75
N ASN A 176 4.63 -0.85 -7.69
CA ASN A 176 3.86 -0.15 -6.68
C ASN A 176 4.63 -0.11 -5.36
N LEU A 177 4.58 1.02 -4.68
CA LEU A 177 5.08 1.19 -3.32
C LEU A 177 4.08 2.02 -2.54
N GLU A 178 3.67 1.53 -1.39
CA GLU A 178 2.67 2.19 -0.56
C GLU A 178 3.05 2.16 0.91
N PHE A 179 2.86 3.30 1.59
CA PHE A 179 3.07 3.47 3.02
C PHE A 179 1.76 3.89 3.68
N GLY A 180 1.34 3.15 4.68
CA GLY A 180 0.10 3.46 5.39
C GLY A 180 -0.34 2.42 6.39
N PHE A 181 -1.58 2.58 6.82
CA PHE A 181 -2.28 1.70 7.73
C PHE A 181 -3.25 0.81 6.92
N PRO A 182 -3.43 -0.47 7.24
CA PRO A 182 -2.83 -1.22 8.34
C PRO A 182 -1.43 -1.78 8.06
N PHE A 183 -0.94 -1.71 6.84
CA PHE A 183 0.42 -2.16 6.49
C PHE A 183 0.95 -1.40 5.28
N SER A 184 2.25 -1.28 5.21
CA SER A 184 2.95 -0.82 4.01
C SER A 184 3.21 -1.99 3.07
N LYS A 185 3.21 -1.74 1.77
CA LYS A 185 3.31 -2.79 0.75
C LYS A 185 4.18 -2.37 -0.42
N PHE A 186 4.65 -3.38 -1.14
CA PHE A 186 5.42 -3.23 -2.37
C PHE A 186 5.03 -4.35 -3.33
N GLY A 187 4.95 -4.04 -4.62
CA GLY A 187 4.61 -5.03 -5.62
C GLY A 187 4.70 -4.56 -7.04
N VAL A 188 3.93 -5.21 -7.89
CA VAL A 188 3.86 -4.95 -9.33
C VAL A 188 2.56 -4.22 -9.63
N ALA A 189 2.67 -3.17 -10.45
CA ALA A 189 1.54 -2.44 -11.02
C ALA A 189 1.40 -2.78 -12.50
N LEU A 190 0.19 -3.11 -12.93
CA LEU A 190 -0.18 -3.34 -14.31
C LEU A 190 -1.24 -2.33 -14.72
N LYS A 191 -1.15 -1.80 -15.95
CA LYS A 191 -2.11 -0.84 -16.49
C LYS A 191 -2.63 -1.32 -17.85
N PHE A 192 -3.94 -1.21 -18.05
CA PHE A 192 -4.65 -1.66 -19.25
C PHE A 192 -5.61 -0.59 -19.74
#